data_b625464d7fd7f96be2cce3746ee392b6
#
_entry.id   b625464d7fd7f96be2cce3746ee392b6
#
_cell.length_a   1.000
_cell.length_b   1.000
_cell.length_c   1.000
_cell.angle_alpha   90.00
_cell.angle_beta   90.00
_cell.angle_gamma   90.00
#
_symmetry.space_group_name_H-M   'P 1'
#
loop_
_entity.id
_entity.type
_entity.pdbx_description
1 polymer ?
#
loop_
_entity_poly.entity_id
_entity_poly.type
_entity_poly.pdbx_seq_one_letter_code
_entity_poly.pdbx_strand_id
1 'polypeptide(L)'
;MAALTPTVLPEVTAPAGRGGRPRRVRVWRGIVLALAALYFVVPLLASFVFTVNDPVQGFTLDAYLEIFDAEGFGASLLLSLGLAAATIVVVLALTLPAMLAVRLSAPRLRPVMEVLCTLPLVVPPITFVAGISTVLRWGPDYLATTPFYQTMIAIQNPTFPVVLVVAYVVLALPFVYRALDAGLGAMDVRTLVEAARNCGASWPQVLLRVIVPNLKSGLASASFLTLALVLGEYTVARLLGFQPFSVWIVTISGSNAAMSVAVSIFSLLLTWLLLLVLSTAGTNRRSES
;
A
#
# COMPACT_ATOMS: atom_id res chain seq x y z
N MET A 1 13.99 71.55 -43.30
CA MET A 1 12.61 71.05 -43.02
C MET A 1 12.56 69.63 -43.49
N ALA A 2 12.70 68.69 -42.57
CA ALA A 2 12.55 67.24 -42.79
C ALA A 2 11.20 66.80 -42.21
N ALA A 3 10.32 66.32 -43.07
CA ALA A 3 9.01 65.84 -42.72
C ALA A 3 9.12 64.48 -42.05
N LEU A 4 8.60 64.42 -40.81
CA LEU A 4 8.45 63.14 -40.05
C LEU A 4 7.20 62.41 -40.58
N THR A 5 7.39 61.24 -41.20
CA THR A 5 6.31 60.30 -41.55
C THR A 5 5.88 59.57 -40.27
N PRO A 6 4.57 59.45 -39.97
CA PRO A 6 4.11 58.72 -38.82
C PRO A 6 4.22 57.20 -39.07
N THR A 7 4.95 56.52 -38.19
CA THR A 7 5.07 55.05 -38.18
C THR A 7 3.76 54.49 -37.63
N VAL A 8 3.01 53.80 -38.52
CA VAL A 8 1.79 53.04 -38.15
C VAL A 8 2.24 51.77 -37.42
N LEU A 9 1.90 51.69 -36.10
CA LEU A 9 2.11 50.48 -35.32
C LEU A 9 1.19 49.37 -35.81
N PRO A 10 1.68 48.13 -35.94
CA PRO A 10 0.79 47.00 -36.34
C PRO A 10 -0.24 46.73 -35.22
N GLU A 11 -1.50 46.66 -35.66
CA GLU A 11 -2.66 46.30 -34.86
C GLU A 11 -2.47 44.90 -34.28
N VAL A 12 -2.33 44.81 -32.95
CA VAL A 12 -2.24 43.53 -32.22
C VAL A 12 -3.61 42.89 -32.26
N THR A 13 -3.81 41.96 -33.21
CA THR A 13 -4.98 41.12 -33.28
C THR A 13 -5.05 40.26 -32.03
N ALA A 14 -6.09 40.44 -31.21
CA ALA A 14 -6.36 39.64 -30.02
C ALA A 14 -6.48 38.15 -30.39
N PRO A 15 -5.93 37.20 -29.62
CA PRO A 15 -6.03 35.78 -29.95
C PRO A 15 -7.51 35.35 -29.87
N ALA A 16 -7.96 34.77 -31.01
CA ALA A 16 -9.28 34.21 -31.16
C ALA A 16 -9.65 33.26 -30.02
N GLY A 17 -10.88 33.38 -29.56
CA GLY A 17 -11.43 32.77 -28.37
C GLY A 17 -11.13 31.28 -28.25
N ARG A 18 -10.82 30.87 -27.02
CA ARG A 18 -10.68 29.49 -26.58
C ARG A 18 -11.95 28.74 -26.95
N GLY A 19 -11.92 27.99 -28.05
CA GLY A 19 -12.97 27.09 -28.48
C GLY A 19 -13.35 26.16 -27.33
N GLY A 20 -14.58 26.31 -26.85
CA GLY A 20 -15.13 25.44 -25.80
C GLY A 20 -15.04 23.99 -26.28
N ARG A 21 -14.39 23.13 -25.49
CA ARG A 21 -14.31 21.67 -25.78
C ARG A 21 -15.73 21.15 -26.02
N PRO A 22 -15.97 20.39 -27.09
CA PRO A 22 -17.30 20.00 -27.50
C PRO A 22 -18.05 19.26 -26.37
N ARG A 23 -19.28 19.67 -26.14
CA ARG A 23 -20.21 19.14 -25.09
C ARG A 23 -20.33 17.60 -25.14
N ARG A 24 -20.15 16.98 -26.29
CA ARG A 24 -20.14 15.52 -26.51
C ARG A 24 -19.07 14.78 -25.70
N VAL A 25 -17.86 15.31 -25.58
CA VAL A 25 -16.77 14.68 -24.78
C VAL A 25 -17.10 14.67 -23.29
N ARG A 26 -17.87 15.66 -22.84
CA ARG A 26 -18.30 15.79 -21.43
C ARG A 26 -19.41 14.77 -21.10
N VAL A 27 -20.34 14.54 -22.02
CA VAL A 27 -21.43 13.56 -21.86
C VAL A 27 -20.85 12.13 -21.88
N TRP A 28 -19.98 11.80 -22.84
CA TRP A 28 -19.33 10.50 -22.91
C TRP A 28 -18.55 10.14 -21.63
N ARG A 29 -17.80 11.11 -21.10
CA ARG A 29 -17.11 10.93 -19.81
C ARG A 29 -18.08 10.67 -18.66
N GLY A 30 -19.20 11.37 -18.63
CA GLY A 30 -20.26 11.15 -17.64
C GLY A 30 -20.86 9.75 -17.73
N ILE A 31 -21.14 9.26 -18.93
CA ILE A 31 -21.66 7.90 -19.16
C ILE A 31 -20.64 6.84 -18.70
N VAL A 32 -19.36 6.98 -19.07
CA VAL A 32 -18.32 6.03 -18.66
C VAL A 32 -18.15 6.01 -17.15
N LEU A 33 -18.15 7.18 -16.50
CA LEU A 33 -18.07 7.26 -15.03
C LEU A 33 -19.31 6.66 -14.36
N ALA A 34 -20.50 6.89 -14.89
CA ALA A 34 -21.74 6.32 -14.38
C ALA A 34 -21.76 4.79 -14.52
N LEU A 35 -21.34 4.25 -15.67
CA LEU A 35 -21.23 2.80 -15.88
C LEU A 35 -20.19 2.18 -14.95
N ALA A 36 -19.03 2.82 -14.77
CA ALA A 36 -18.01 2.37 -13.85
C ALA A 36 -18.52 2.39 -12.40
N ALA A 37 -19.19 3.47 -11.99
CA ALA A 37 -19.78 3.56 -10.64
C ALA A 37 -20.85 2.48 -10.45
N LEU A 38 -21.73 2.25 -11.41
CA LEU A 38 -22.74 1.19 -11.36
C LEU A 38 -22.10 -0.20 -11.22
N TYR A 39 -21.06 -0.46 -12.00
CA TYR A 39 -20.33 -1.73 -11.95
C TYR A 39 -19.75 -2.04 -10.57
N PHE A 40 -19.25 -1.03 -9.84
CA PHE A 40 -18.71 -1.23 -8.50
C PHE A 40 -19.79 -1.16 -7.39
N VAL A 41 -20.77 -0.27 -7.52
CA VAL A 41 -21.75 -0.03 -6.46
C VAL A 41 -22.82 -1.12 -6.41
N VAL A 42 -23.27 -1.64 -7.57
CA VAL A 42 -24.34 -2.66 -7.61
C VAL A 42 -23.97 -3.93 -6.86
N PRO A 43 -22.78 -4.55 -7.05
CA PRO A 43 -22.39 -5.73 -6.27
C PRO A 43 -22.31 -5.47 -4.77
N LEU A 44 -21.82 -4.28 -4.37
CA LEU A 44 -21.74 -3.91 -2.95
C LEU A 44 -23.14 -3.75 -2.33
N LEU A 45 -24.05 -3.11 -3.04
CA LEU A 45 -25.45 -2.99 -2.59
C LEU A 45 -26.13 -4.37 -2.53
N ALA A 46 -25.93 -5.22 -3.54
CA ALA A 46 -26.45 -6.58 -3.52
C ALA A 46 -25.92 -7.39 -2.34
N SER A 47 -24.61 -7.29 -2.06
CA SER A 47 -23.98 -7.91 -0.88
C SER A 47 -24.58 -7.38 0.42
N PHE A 48 -24.78 -6.07 0.54
CA PHE A 48 -25.42 -5.47 1.70
C PHE A 48 -26.85 -5.96 1.88
N VAL A 49 -27.66 -5.96 0.82
CA VAL A 49 -29.04 -6.47 0.85
C VAL A 49 -29.06 -7.94 1.26
N PHE A 50 -28.14 -8.76 0.76
CA PHE A 50 -28.01 -10.15 1.14
C PHE A 50 -27.74 -10.33 2.63
N THR A 51 -26.94 -9.47 3.26
CA THR A 51 -26.59 -9.56 4.69
C THR A 51 -27.69 -9.07 5.63
N VAL A 52 -28.58 -8.18 5.17
CA VAL A 52 -29.65 -7.61 6.00
C VAL A 52 -31.02 -8.24 5.76
N ASN A 53 -31.16 -9.13 4.76
CA ASN A 53 -32.41 -9.76 4.40
C ASN A 53 -32.37 -11.27 4.72
N ASP A 54 -32.75 -11.63 5.95
CA ASP A 54 -32.88 -13.03 6.35
C ASP A 54 -34.17 -13.62 5.78
N PRO A 55 -34.16 -14.82 5.16
CA PRO A 55 -35.34 -15.45 4.60
C PRO A 55 -36.45 -15.77 5.63
N VAL A 56 -36.11 -15.87 6.91
CA VAL A 56 -37.03 -16.24 8.00
C VAL A 56 -37.48 -15.02 8.81
N GLN A 57 -36.54 -14.14 9.15
CA GLN A 57 -36.77 -12.99 10.05
C GLN A 57 -37.07 -11.70 9.30
N GLY A 58 -36.81 -11.64 7.99
CA GLY A 58 -36.91 -10.40 7.19
C GLY A 58 -35.70 -9.51 7.38
N PHE A 59 -35.91 -8.20 7.55
CA PHE A 59 -34.82 -7.23 7.74
C PHE A 59 -34.19 -7.39 9.13
N THR A 60 -32.91 -7.76 9.19
CA THR A 60 -32.13 -7.87 10.43
C THR A 60 -30.70 -7.36 10.23
N LEU A 61 -30.06 -6.93 11.32
CA LEU A 61 -28.64 -6.53 11.36
C LEU A 61 -27.80 -7.54 12.18
N ASP A 62 -28.34 -8.70 12.50
CA ASP A 62 -27.70 -9.69 13.37
C ASP A 62 -26.33 -10.10 12.81
N ALA A 63 -26.21 -10.28 11.49
CA ALA A 63 -24.95 -10.61 10.83
C ALA A 63 -23.83 -9.59 11.13
N TYR A 64 -24.16 -8.32 11.38
CA TYR A 64 -23.19 -7.29 11.74
C TYR A 64 -22.91 -7.20 13.24
N LEU A 65 -23.91 -7.46 14.08
CA LEU A 65 -23.76 -7.44 15.53
C LEU A 65 -22.95 -8.64 16.01
N GLU A 66 -23.20 -9.82 15.46
CA GLU A 66 -22.50 -11.06 15.77
C GLU A 66 -21.01 -11.06 15.35
N ILE A 67 -20.59 -10.15 14.47
CA ILE A 67 -19.17 -10.04 14.06
C ILE A 67 -18.25 -9.89 15.27
N PHE A 68 -18.63 -9.02 16.22
CA PHE A 68 -17.78 -8.67 17.36
C PHE A 68 -17.70 -9.79 18.41
N ASP A 69 -18.72 -10.66 18.44
CA ASP A 69 -18.79 -11.83 19.32
C ASP A 69 -18.22 -13.09 18.65
N ALA A 70 -17.92 -13.03 17.35
CA ALA A 70 -17.41 -14.17 16.61
C ALA A 70 -16.00 -14.58 17.09
N GLU A 71 -15.86 -15.88 17.37
CA GLU A 71 -14.60 -16.45 17.83
C GLU A 71 -13.46 -16.18 16.84
N GLY A 72 -12.37 -15.62 17.34
CA GLY A 72 -11.18 -15.31 16.55
C GLY A 72 -11.22 -13.99 15.80
N PHE A 73 -12.35 -13.23 15.76
CA PHE A 73 -12.44 -11.94 15.08
C PHE A 73 -11.36 -10.95 15.56
N GLY A 74 -11.36 -10.65 16.86
CA GLY A 74 -10.42 -9.67 17.43
C GLY A 74 -8.95 -10.10 17.28
N ALA A 75 -8.68 -11.39 17.50
CA ALA A 75 -7.33 -11.93 17.39
C ALA A 75 -6.80 -11.86 15.94
N SER A 76 -7.59 -12.26 14.96
CA SER A 76 -7.22 -12.24 13.53
C SER A 76 -7.06 -10.80 13.00
N LEU A 77 -7.94 -9.88 13.43
CA LEU A 77 -7.86 -8.47 13.08
C LEU A 77 -6.59 -7.81 13.64
N LEU A 78 -6.33 -7.99 14.95
CA LEU A 78 -5.12 -7.46 15.58
C LEU A 78 -3.85 -8.06 14.98
N LEU A 79 -3.85 -9.35 14.66
CA LEU A 79 -2.75 -9.99 13.96
C LEU A 79 -2.51 -9.33 12.61
N SER A 80 -3.53 -9.11 11.79
CA SER A 80 -3.38 -8.47 10.48
C SER A 80 -2.88 -7.04 10.57
N LEU A 81 -3.39 -6.25 11.51
CA LEU A 81 -2.92 -4.88 11.75
C LEU A 81 -1.46 -4.86 12.23
N GLY A 82 -1.11 -5.77 13.12
CA GLY A 82 0.27 -5.95 13.61
C GLY A 82 1.24 -6.35 12.48
N LEU A 83 0.84 -7.31 11.64
CA LEU A 83 1.61 -7.72 10.46
C LEU A 83 1.78 -6.56 9.48
N ALA A 84 0.72 -5.79 9.22
CA ALA A 84 0.79 -4.63 8.33
C ALA A 84 1.72 -3.55 8.88
N ALA A 85 1.60 -3.20 10.15
CA ALA A 85 2.47 -2.22 10.80
C ALA A 85 3.94 -2.66 10.78
N ALA A 86 4.22 -3.91 11.14
CA ALA A 86 5.57 -4.47 11.11
C ALA A 86 6.14 -4.48 9.69
N THR A 87 5.36 -4.91 8.69
CA THR A 87 5.78 -4.92 7.29
C THR A 87 6.11 -3.51 6.80
N ILE A 88 5.27 -2.52 7.08
CA ILE A 88 5.51 -1.11 6.72
C ILE A 88 6.83 -0.63 7.32
N VAL A 89 7.03 -0.84 8.62
CA VAL A 89 8.25 -0.39 9.31
C VAL A 89 9.48 -1.06 8.70
N VAL A 90 9.46 -2.39 8.54
CA VAL A 90 10.61 -3.14 8.03
C VAL A 90 10.91 -2.79 6.58
N VAL A 91 9.90 -2.77 5.70
CA VAL A 91 10.13 -2.47 4.28
C VAL A 91 10.66 -1.06 4.07
N LEU A 92 10.15 -0.07 4.79
CA LEU A 92 10.64 1.31 4.70
C LEU A 92 12.04 1.45 5.29
N ALA A 93 12.32 0.81 6.45
CA ALA A 93 13.62 0.82 7.09
C ALA A 93 14.73 0.17 6.24
N LEU A 94 14.39 -0.83 5.42
CA LEU A 94 15.32 -1.47 4.51
C LEU A 94 15.45 -0.71 3.18
N THR A 95 14.33 -0.35 2.57
CA THR A 95 14.31 0.17 1.20
C THR A 95 14.81 1.62 1.13
N LEU A 96 14.41 2.49 2.08
CA LEU A 96 14.76 3.91 2.02
C LEU A 96 16.27 4.16 2.14
N PRO A 97 17.00 3.58 3.13
CA PRO A 97 18.46 3.75 3.19
C PRO A 97 19.17 3.14 1.99
N ALA A 98 18.72 1.97 1.51
CA ALA A 98 19.29 1.32 0.33
C ALA A 98 19.14 2.20 -0.92
N MET A 99 17.95 2.78 -1.15
CA MET A 99 17.73 3.71 -2.27
C MET A 99 18.57 4.97 -2.17
N LEU A 100 18.73 5.53 -0.98
CA LEU A 100 19.60 6.69 -0.76
C LEU A 100 21.05 6.36 -1.03
N ALA A 101 21.55 5.22 -0.54
CA ALA A 101 22.92 4.77 -0.77
C ALA A 101 23.19 4.59 -2.27
N VAL A 102 22.27 3.95 -3.00
CA VAL A 102 22.39 3.78 -4.46
C VAL A 102 22.38 5.12 -5.18
N ARG A 103 21.46 6.05 -4.82
CA ARG A 103 21.38 7.35 -5.48
C ARG A 103 22.60 8.25 -5.25
N LEU A 104 23.18 8.21 -4.04
CA LEU A 104 24.28 9.10 -3.64
C LEU A 104 25.65 8.52 -3.97
N SER A 105 25.86 7.22 -3.73
CA SER A 105 27.18 6.59 -3.79
C SER A 105 27.38 5.69 -5.00
N ALA A 106 26.33 5.07 -5.54
CA ALA A 106 26.43 4.08 -6.60
C ALA A 106 25.30 4.18 -7.65
N PRO A 107 25.15 5.28 -8.39
CA PRO A 107 24.06 5.47 -9.35
C PRO A 107 23.96 4.38 -10.43
N ARG A 108 25.07 3.73 -10.74
CA ARG A 108 25.14 2.61 -11.70
C ARG A 108 24.36 1.37 -11.25
N LEU A 109 24.14 1.21 -9.94
CA LEU A 109 23.38 0.09 -9.38
C LEU A 109 21.86 0.33 -9.38
N ARG A 110 21.39 1.52 -9.77
CA ARG A 110 19.95 1.84 -9.81
C ARG A 110 19.13 0.86 -10.66
N PRO A 111 19.54 0.48 -11.90
CA PRO A 111 18.79 -0.51 -12.68
C PRO A 111 18.77 -1.91 -12.02
N VAL A 112 19.86 -2.31 -11.38
CA VAL A 112 19.93 -3.59 -10.65
C VAL A 112 18.95 -3.59 -9.48
N MET A 113 18.93 -2.51 -8.70
CA MET A 113 18.00 -2.35 -7.58
C MET A 113 16.53 -2.36 -8.06
N GLU A 114 16.22 -1.69 -9.17
CA GLU A 114 14.90 -1.66 -9.76
C GLU A 114 14.44 -3.07 -10.15
N VAL A 115 15.29 -3.84 -10.85
CA VAL A 115 15.01 -5.23 -11.22
C VAL A 115 14.79 -6.10 -9.98
N LEU A 116 15.68 -6.02 -8.99
CA LEU A 116 15.56 -6.81 -7.76
C LEU A 116 14.27 -6.49 -6.99
N CYS A 117 13.92 -5.21 -6.87
CA CYS A 117 12.70 -4.79 -6.18
C CYS A 117 11.43 -5.17 -6.95
N THR A 118 11.47 -5.28 -8.27
CA THR A 118 10.28 -5.62 -9.08
C THR A 118 10.14 -7.11 -9.36
N LEU A 119 11.19 -7.89 -9.15
CA LEU A 119 11.21 -9.34 -9.37
C LEU A 119 10.05 -10.10 -8.68
N PRO A 120 9.64 -9.76 -7.44
CA PRO A 120 8.52 -10.45 -6.78
C PRO A 120 7.20 -10.39 -7.54
N LEU A 121 6.97 -9.40 -8.42
CA LEU A 121 5.75 -9.34 -9.26
C LEU A 121 5.68 -10.45 -10.30
N VAL A 122 6.82 -11.01 -10.69
CA VAL A 122 6.89 -12.05 -11.72
C VAL A 122 6.72 -13.45 -11.13
N VAL A 123 7.00 -13.59 -9.83
CA VAL A 123 6.94 -14.90 -9.15
C VAL A 123 5.50 -15.21 -8.74
N PRO A 124 4.89 -16.32 -9.21
CA PRO A 124 3.57 -16.73 -8.76
C PRO A 124 3.55 -17.00 -7.25
N PRO A 125 2.47 -16.62 -6.53
CA PRO A 125 2.38 -16.79 -5.07
C PRO A 125 2.63 -18.23 -4.60
N ILE A 126 2.14 -19.22 -5.34
CA ILE A 126 2.34 -20.65 -5.00
C ILE A 126 3.83 -21.02 -5.04
N THR A 127 4.56 -20.59 -6.07
CA THR A 127 6.00 -20.84 -6.19
C THR A 127 6.78 -20.13 -5.08
N PHE A 128 6.38 -18.91 -4.75
CA PHE A 128 6.95 -18.13 -3.65
C PHE A 128 6.79 -18.86 -2.31
N VAL A 129 5.58 -19.34 -2.01
CA VAL A 129 5.30 -20.12 -0.79
C VAL A 129 6.06 -21.45 -0.78
N ALA A 130 6.15 -22.13 -1.91
CA ALA A 130 6.94 -23.38 -2.00
C ALA A 130 8.41 -23.15 -1.65
N GLY A 131 8.99 -22.03 -2.11
CA GLY A 131 10.35 -21.63 -1.74
C GLY A 131 10.50 -21.37 -0.23
N ILE A 132 9.57 -20.59 0.36
CA ILE A 132 9.57 -20.34 1.81
C ILE A 132 9.44 -21.65 2.59
N SER A 133 8.49 -22.51 2.23
CA SER A 133 8.26 -23.80 2.89
C SER A 133 9.49 -24.70 2.82
N THR A 134 10.23 -24.68 1.71
CA THR A 134 11.47 -25.42 1.58
C THR A 134 12.53 -24.91 2.56
N VAL A 135 12.72 -23.60 2.66
CA VAL A 135 13.66 -23.00 3.62
C VAL A 135 13.26 -23.32 5.06
N LEU A 136 11.95 -23.26 5.38
CA LEU A 136 11.49 -23.57 6.73
C LEU A 136 11.71 -25.05 7.11
N ARG A 137 11.66 -25.97 6.16
CA ARG A 137 11.99 -27.39 6.37
C ARG A 137 13.46 -27.63 6.70
N TRP A 138 14.37 -26.75 6.32
CA TRP A 138 15.78 -26.86 6.72
C TRP A 138 15.97 -26.82 8.24
N GLY A 139 15.04 -26.20 8.98
CA GLY A 139 15.07 -26.21 10.44
C GLY A 139 15.10 -27.63 11.01
N PRO A 140 14.03 -28.43 10.87
CA PRO A 140 14.04 -29.82 11.36
C PRO A 140 15.02 -30.72 10.61
N ASP A 141 15.26 -30.52 9.31
CA ASP A 141 16.06 -31.43 8.50
C ASP A 141 17.58 -31.30 8.76
N TYR A 142 18.08 -30.07 8.95
CA TYR A 142 19.53 -29.82 9.00
C TYR A 142 19.97 -29.03 10.25
N LEU A 143 19.08 -28.31 10.91
CA LEU A 143 19.42 -27.40 12.02
C LEU A 143 18.93 -27.89 13.37
N ALA A 144 18.31 -29.08 13.46
CA ALA A 144 17.66 -29.61 14.67
C ALA A 144 18.57 -29.62 15.92
N THR A 145 19.88 -29.83 15.72
CA THR A 145 20.88 -29.88 16.80
C THR A 145 21.59 -28.53 17.03
N THR A 146 21.22 -27.48 16.31
CA THR A 146 21.84 -26.16 16.38
C THR A 146 20.94 -25.14 17.11
N PRO A 147 21.49 -24.05 17.69
CA PRO A 147 20.69 -22.96 18.28
C PRO A 147 19.74 -22.30 17.24
N PHE A 148 20.05 -22.36 15.95
CA PHE A 148 19.22 -21.80 14.88
C PHE A 148 17.85 -22.49 14.74
N TYR A 149 17.70 -23.72 15.21
CA TYR A 149 16.43 -24.43 15.21
C TYR A 149 15.35 -23.67 16.02
N GLN A 150 15.72 -23.18 17.20
CA GLN A 150 14.81 -22.39 18.03
C GLN A 150 14.38 -21.09 17.32
N THR A 151 15.28 -20.46 16.57
CA THR A 151 14.95 -19.28 15.75
C THR A 151 13.94 -19.64 14.65
N MET A 152 14.13 -20.79 13.99
CA MET A 152 13.18 -21.27 12.95
C MET A 152 11.79 -21.56 13.51
N ILE A 153 11.69 -22.04 14.74
CA ILE A 153 10.41 -22.21 15.44
C ILE A 153 9.83 -20.84 15.81
N ALA A 154 10.65 -19.95 16.37
CA ALA A 154 10.19 -18.64 16.82
C ALA A 154 9.61 -17.76 15.71
N ILE A 155 10.21 -17.77 14.51
CA ILE A 155 9.69 -17.01 13.37
C ILE A 155 8.36 -17.54 12.82
N GLN A 156 8.00 -18.77 13.15
CA GLN A 156 6.74 -19.43 12.78
C GLN A 156 5.69 -19.38 13.90
N ASN A 157 5.90 -18.62 14.97
CA ASN A 157 4.95 -18.54 16.09
C ASN A 157 3.57 -18.08 15.58
N PRO A 158 2.49 -18.86 15.81
CA PRO A 158 1.14 -18.52 15.31
C PRO A 158 0.60 -17.20 15.86
N THR A 159 1.03 -16.79 17.06
CA THR A 159 0.59 -15.52 17.67
C THR A 159 1.08 -14.32 16.88
N PHE A 160 2.33 -14.37 16.37
CA PHE A 160 2.89 -13.35 15.51
C PHE A 160 3.95 -13.95 14.58
N PRO A 161 3.56 -14.46 13.40
CA PRO A 161 4.48 -15.13 12.48
C PRO A 161 5.38 -14.15 11.76
N VAL A 162 6.62 -14.01 12.23
CA VAL A 162 7.64 -13.14 11.61
C VAL A 162 7.91 -13.57 10.16
N VAL A 163 7.76 -14.86 9.85
CA VAL A 163 7.88 -15.37 8.48
C VAL A 163 6.90 -14.70 7.52
N LEU A 164 5.67 -14.38 7.96
CA LEU A 164 4.71 -13.62 7.15
C LEU A 164 5.17 -12.17 6.96
N VAL A 165 5.73 -11.54 7.99
CA VAL A 165 6.28 -10.17 7.85
C VAL A 165 7.35 -10.15 6.77
N VAL A 166 8.30 -11.10 6.80
CA VAL A 166 9.36 -11.19 5.78
C VAL A 166 8.78 -11.45 4.40
N ALA A 167 7.81 -12.37 4.28
CA ALA A 167 7.13 -12.65 3.03
C ALA A 167 6.43 -11.39 2.46
N TYR A 168 5.71 -10.68 3.31
CA TYR A 168 5.00 -9.46 2.92
C TYR A 168 5.94 -8.30 2.59
N VAL A 169 7.08 -8.20 3.26
CA VAL A 169 8.14 -7.24 2.89
C VAL A 169 8.59 -7.48 1.45
N VAL A 170 8.86 -8.73 1.09
CA VAL A 170 9.27 -9.08 -0.29
C VAL A 170 8.17 -8.74 -1.29
N LEU A 171 6.92 -9.08 -1.00
CA LEU A 171 5.76 -8.77 -1.87
C LEU A 171 5.50 -7.27 -2.00
N ALA A 172 5.79 -6.48 -0.95
CA ALA A 172 5.59 -5.03 -0.95
C ALA A 172 6.72 -4.25 -1.66
N LEU A 173 7.92 -4.84 -1.82
CA LEU A 173 9.09 -4.18 -2.42
C LEU A 173 8.77 -3.43 -3.73
N PRO A 174 8.05 -4.00 -4.72
CA PRO A 174 7.78 -3.32 -5.98
C PRO A 174 7.00 -2.02 -5.81
N PHE A 175 6.01 -2.04 -4.93
CA PHE A 175 5.13 -0.89 -4.67
C PHE A 175 5.85 0.19 -3.88
N VAL A 176 6.58 -0.22 -2.84
CA VAL A 176 7.37 0.67 -1.99
C VAL A 176 8.50 1.32 -2.79
N TYR A 177 9.25 0.53 -3.58
CA TYR A 177 10.30 1.05 -4.44
C TYR A 177 9.77 2.14 -5.37
N ARG A 178 8.67 1.89 -6.09
CA ARG A 178 8.07 2.87 -7.03
C ARG A 178 7.59 4.14 -6.33
N ALA A 179 6.91 3.99 -5.16
CA ALA A 179 6.43 5.13 -4.40
C ALA A 179 7.57 6.01 -3.87
N LEU A 180 8.62 5.38 -3.34
CA LEU A 180 9.80 6.08 -2.85
C LEU A 180 10.65 6.67 -4.00
N ASP A 181 10.78 5.96 -5.12
CA ASP A 181 11.54 6.45 -6.29
C ASP A 181 10.90 7.72 -6.86
N ALA A 182 9.57 7.74 -6.99
CA ALA A 182 8.82 8.92 -7.40
C ALA A 182 9.00 10.08 -6.41
N GLY A 183 8.92 9.82 -5.09
CA GLY A 183 9.11 10.84 -4.05
C GLY A 183 10.53 11.40 -4.01
N LEU A 184 11.53 10.52 -4.06
CA LEU A 184 12.95 10.92 -4.11
C LEU A 184 13.32 11.61 -5.43
N GLY A 185 12.61 11.31 -6.53
CA GLY A 185 12.80 11.97 -7.82
C GLY A 185 12.25 13.39 -7.86
N ALA A 186 11.32 13.74 -6.98
CA ALA A 186 10.70 15.05 -6.89
C ALA A 186 11.53 16.07 -6.07
N MET A 187 12.65 15.64 -5.46
CA MET A 187 13.51 16.49 -4.63
C MET A 187 14.98 16.38 -5.06
N ASP A 188 15.76 17.42 -4.82
CA ASP A 188 17.21 17.37 -4.97
C ASP A 188 17.85 16.77 -3.72
N VAL A 189 17.85 15.43 -3.67
CA VAL A 189 18.37 14.64 -2.53
C VAL A 189 19.83 14.98 -2.25
N ARG A 190 20.63 15.20 -3.31
CA ARG A 190 22.07 15.42 -3.18
C ARG A 190 22.37 16.73 -2.46
N THR A 191 21.78 17.82 -2.91
CA THR A 191 21.93 19.14 -2.29
C THR A 191 21.46 19.14 -0.83
N LEU A 192 20.31 18.49 -0.55
CA LEU A 192 19.80 18.38 0.83
C LEU A 192 20.77 17.64 1.76
N VAL A 193 21.34 16.53 1.29
CA VAL A 193 22.30 15.73 2.07
C VAL A 193 23.60 16.49 2.26
N GLU A 194 24.16 17.11 1.22
CA GLU A 194 25.40 17.88 1.27
C GLU A 194 25.26 19.08 2.22
N ALA A 195 24.17 19.82 2.15
CA ALA A 195 23.89 20.93 3.08
C ALA A 195 23.82 20.47 4.55
N ALA A 196 23.08 19.39 4.82
CA ALA A 196 22.97 18.85 6.18
C ALA A 196 24.33 18.34 6.70
N ARG A 197 25.11 17.68 5.86
CA ARG A 197 26.45 17.17 6.21
C ARG A 197 27.43 18.31 6.48
N ASN A 198 27.37 19.40 5.71
CA ASN A 198 28.18 20.59 5.94
C ASN A 198 27.84 21.28 7.27
N CYS A 199 26.58 21.16 7.75
CA CYS A 199 26.16 21.57 9.08
C CYS A 199 26.55 20.57 10.19
N GLY A 200 27.32 19.51 9.91
CA GLY A 200 27.78 18.52 10.89
C GLY A 200 26.78 17.41 11.22
N ALA A 201 25.66 17.28 10.48
CA ALA A 201 24.67 16.24 10.75
C ALA A 201 25.24 14.84 10.47
N SER A 202 24.96 13.88 11.39
CA SER A 202 25.26 12.46 11.18
C SER A 202 24.28 11.81 10.17
N TRP A 203 24.63 10.66 9.61
CA TRP A 203 23.76 9.94 8.67
C TRP A 203 22.34 9.66 9.19
N PRO A 204 22.14 9.17 10.42
CA PRO A 204 20.79 9.02 11.00
C PRO A 204 20.03 10.35 11.10
N GLN A 205 20.74 11.45 11.44
CA GLN A 205 20.09 12.78 11.48
C GLN A 205 19.70 13.27 10.10
N VAL A 206 20.53 13.06 9.08
CA VAL A 206 20.19 13.38 7.68
C VAL A 206 18.95 12.59 7.26
N LEU A 207 18.92 11.27 7.53
CA LEU A 207 17.79 10.43 7.19
C LEU A 207 16.51 10.88 7.88
N LEU A 208 16.54 10.99 9.23
CA LEU A 208 15.32 11.19 10.03
C LEU A 208 14.85 12.65 10.07
N ARG A 209 15.78 13.63 10.00
CA ARG A 209 15.44 15.06 10.15
C ARG A 209 15.38 15.81 8.83
N VAL A 210 16.00 15.28 7.76
CA VAL A 210 16.02 15.95 6.46
C VAL A 210 15.24 15.16 5.41
N ILE A 211 15.59 13.89 5.17
CA ILE A 211 14.99 13.13 4.07
C ILE A 211 13.54 12.70 4.41
N VAL A 212 13.32 12.05 5.56
CA VAL A 212 11.99 11.58 5.96
C VAL A 212 10.94 12.70 5.99
N PRO A 213 11.20 13.88 6.56
CA PRO A 213 10.24 14.99 6.54
C PRO A 213 9.93 15.53 5.15
N ASN A 214 10.89 15.53 4.24
CA ASN A 214 10.69 15.98 2.86
C ASN A 214 10.05 14.90 1.96
N LEU A 215 10.12 13.63 2.36
CA LEU A 215 9.59 12.47 1.62
C LEU A 215 8.20 12.00 2.12
N LYS A 216 7.49 12.81 2.93
CA LYS A 216 6.23 12.40 3.57
C LYS A 216 5.20 11.83 2.60
N SER A 217 5.02 12.47 1.44
CA SER A 217 4.07 12.00 0.42
C SER A 217 4.48 10.63 -0.15
N GLY A 218 5.78 10.42 -0.43
CA GLY A 218 6.29 9.13 -0.88
C GLY A 218 6.17 8.03 0.18
N LEU A 219 6.47 8.37 1.45
CA LEU A 219 6.31 7.46 2.58
C LEU A 219 4.84 7.10 2.83
N ALA A 220 3.94 8.09 2.79
CA ALA A 220 2.51 7.86 2.93
C ALA A 220 1.98 6.95 1.81
N SER A 221 2.39 7.18 0.56
CA SER A 221 1.99 6.33 -0.57
C SER A 221 2.54 4.91 -0.44
N ALA A 222 3.80 4.76 -0.04
CA ALA A 222 4.41 3.44 0.21
C ALA A 222 3.70 2.70 1.34
N SER A 223 3.42 3.37 2.46
CA SER A 223 2.68 2.80 3.59
C SER A 223 1.25 2.41 3.21
N PHE A 224 0.57 3.27 2.44
CA PHE A 224 -0.78 3.01 1.93
C PHE A 224 -0.83 1.74 1.09
N LEU A 225 0.07 1.62 0.11
CA LEU A 225 0.11 0.45 -0.78
C LEU A 225 0.49 -0.82 -0.01
N THR A 226 1.42 -0.73 0.95
CA THR A 226 1.79 -1.86 1.80
C THR A 226 0.64 -2.30 2.71
N LEU A 227 -0.07 -1.36 3.34
CA LEU A 227 -1.24 -1.65 4.17
C LEU A 227 -2.33 -2.36 3.36
N ALA A 228 -2.68 -1.82 2.19
CA ALA A 228 -3.68 -2.42 1.32
C ALA A 228 -3.29 -3.84 0.86
N LEU A 229 -2.01 -4.04 0.53
CA LEU A 229 -1.48 -5.36 0.17
C LEU A 229 -1.62 -6.34 1.33
N VAL A 230 -1.13 -6.00 2.53
CA VAL A 230 -1.10 -6.92 3.67
C VAL A 230 -2.50 -7.28 4.15
N LEU A 231 -3.42 -6.30 4.24
CA LEU A 231 -4.80 -6.56 4.66
C LEU A 231 -5.59 -7.40 3.64
N GLY A 232 -5.26 -7.30 2.36
CA GLY A 232 -5.89 -8.07 1.29
C GLY A 232 -5.18 -9.39 0.97
N GLU A 233 -4.02 -9.67 1.56
CA GLU A 233 -3.26 -10.87 1.25
C GLU A 233 -3.86 -12.10 1.96
N TYR A 234 -4.25 -13.08 1.16
CA TYR A 234 -4.85 -14.34 1.60
C TYR A 234 -3.96 -15.55 1.29
N THR A 235 -3.38 -15.56 0.09
CA THR A 235 -2.79 -16.77 -0.51
C THR A 235 -1.58 -17.27 0.26
N VAL A 236 -0.62 -16.38 0.54
CA VAL A 236 0.63 -16.74 1.24
C VAL A 236 0.33 -17.16 2.67
N ALA A 237 -0.53 -16.40 3.38
CA ALA A 237 -0.90 -16.72 4.74
C ALA A 237 -1.60 -18.09 4.84
N ARG A 238 -2.58 -18.34 3.96
CA ARG A 238 -3.35 -19.60 3.93
C ARG A 238 -2.47 -20.80 3.62
N LEU A 239 -1.59 -20.67 2.62
CA LEU A 239 -0.70 -21.76 2.20
C LEU A 239 0.40 -22.05 3.22
N LEU A 240 0.82 -21.06 4.03
CA LEU A 240 1.75 -21.27 5.14
C LEU A 240 1.05 -21.71 6.44
N GLY A 241 -0.28 -21.79 6.46
CA GLY A 241 -1.04 -22.30 7.59
C GLY A 241 -1.37 -21.28 8.68
N PHE A 242 -1.22 -19.96 8.39
CA PHE A 242 -1.58 -18.90 9.33
C PHE A 242 -2.98 -18.34 9.07
N GLN A 243 -3.58 -17.71 10.09
CA GLN A 243 -4.95 -17.20 10.04
C GLN A 243 -5.05 -15.69 10.35
N PRO A 244 -4.42 -14.79 9.54
CA PRO A 244 -4.75 -13.39 9.61
C PRO A 244 -6.20 -13.14 9.17
N PHE A 245 -6.67 -11.91 9.28
CA PHE A 245 -8.07 -11.53 9.10
C PHE A 245 -8.66 -11.95 7.73
N SER A 246 -7.90 -11.79 6.65
CA SER A 246 -8.30 -12.23 5.30
C SER A 246 -8.57 -13.74 5.22
N VAL A 247 -7.76 -14.56 5.90
CA VAL A 247 -7.93 -16.01 5.97
C VAL A 247 -9.09 -16.38 6.89
N TRP A 248 -9.23 -15.70 8.02
CA TRP A 248 -10.33 -15.91 8.95
C TRP A 248 -11.71 -15.65 8.29
N ILE A 249 -11.86 -14.56 7.52
CA ILE A 249 -13.09 -14.26 6.75
C ILE A 249 -13.50 -15.43 5.86
N VAL A 250 -12.56 -16.00 5.12
CA VAL A 250 -12.82 -17.13 4.21
C VAL A 250 -13.15 -18.41 5.01
N THR A 251 -12.53 -18.60 6.16
CA THR A 251 -12.81 -19.78 7.00
C THR A 251 -14.24 -19.74 7.55
N ILE A 252 -14.71 -18.57 8.01
CA ILE A 252 -16.06 -18.42 8.55
C ILE A 252 -17.15 -18.54 7.48
N SER A 253 -16.82 -18.31 6.19
CA SER A 253 -17.79 -18.46 5.09
C SER A 253 -18.34 -19.86 4.94
N GLY A 254 -17.61 -20.87 5.42
CA GLY A 254 -18.06 -22.27 5.43
C GLY A 254 -19.15 -22.57 6.46
N SER A 255 -19.29 -21.74 7.51
CA SER A 255 -20.27 -21.93 8.59
C SER A 255 -21.41 -20.92 8.54
N ASN A 256 -21.14 -19.67 8.17
CA ASN A 256 -22.13 -18.59 8.11
C ASN A 256 -21.83 -17.64 6.94
N ALA A 257 -22.55 -17.84 5.83
CA ALA A 257 -22.37 -17.07 4.61
C ALA A 257 -22.74 -15.57 4.79
N ALA A 258 -23.84 -15.29 5.49
CA ALA A 258 -24.29 -13.92 5.73
C ALA A 258 -23.26 -13.14 6.56
N MET A 259 -22.77 -13.75 7.63
CA MET A 259 -21.72 -13.17 8.48
C MET A 259 -20.42 -12.95 7.68
N SER A 260 -19.99 -13.90 6.85
CA SER A 260 -18.77 -13.74 6.04
C SER A 260 -18.88 -12.56 5.08
N VAL A 261 -20.02 -12.36 4.44
CA VAL A 261 -20.26 -11.21 3.56
C VAL A 261 -20.30 -9.90 4.37
N ALA A 262 -20.96 -9.90 5.55
CA ALA A 262 -20.99 -8.74 6.44
C ALA A 262 -19.58 -8.33 6.90
N VAL A 263 -18.76 -9.31 7.31
CA VAL A 263 -17.35 -9.08 7.68
C VAL A 263 -16.53 -8.58 6.50
N SER A 264 -16.79 -9.06 5.30
CA SER A 264 -16.10 -8.59 4.08
C SER A 264 -16.42 -7.13 3.79
N ILE A 265 -17.69 -6.70 3.94
CA ILE A 265 -18.10 -5.30 3.84
C ILE A 265 -17.44 -4.46 4.95
N PHE A 266 -17.46 -4.95 6.20
CA PHE A 266 -16.78 -4.30 7.32
C PHE A 266 -15.27 -4.14 7.05
N SER A 267 -14.60 -5.18 6.56
CA SER A 267 -13.18 -5.16 6.20
C SER A 267 -12.87 -4.10 5.13
N LEU A 268 -13.74 -4.00 4.11
CA LEU A 268 -13.61 -3.01 3.06
C LEU A 268 -13.70 -1.58 3.64
N LEU A 269 -14.71 -1.33 4.47
CA LEU A 269 -14.91 -0.03 5.13
C LEU A 269 -13.77 0.30 6.10
N LEU A 270 -13.31 -0.67 6.89
CA LEU A 270 -12.17 -0.51 7.79
C LEU A 270 -10.90 -0.18 7.02
N THR A 271 -10.61 -0.92 5.95
CA THR A 271 -9.46 -0.67 5.10
C THR A 271 -9.54 0.73 4.49
N TRP A 272 -10.71 1.12 3.96
CA TRP A 272 -10.93 2.45 3.42
C TRP A 272 -10.72 3.56 4.47
N LEU A 273 -11.21 3.37 5.70
CA LEU A 273 -11.01 4.29 6.82
C LEU A 273 -9.52 4.42 7.17
N LEU A 274 -8.80 3.30 7.30
CA LEU A 274 -7.37 3.31 7.59
C LEU A 274 -6.58 4.02 6.49
N LEU A 275 -6.94 3.81 5.23
CA LEU A 275 -6.32 4.47 4.09
C LEU A 275 -6.62 5.99 4.08
N LEU A 276 -7.83 6.41 4.45
CA LEU A 276 -8.16 7.83 4.62
C LEU A 276 -7.31 8.48 5.73
N VAL A 277 -7.18 7.83 6.88
CA VAL A 277 -6.34 8.31 7.99
C VAL A 277 -4.89 8.49 7.54
N LEU A 278 -4.32 7.50 6.85
CA LEU A 278 -2.96 7.61 6.29
C LEU A 278 -2.84 8.74 5.26
N SER A 279 -3.82 8.90 4.39
CA SER A 279 -3.84 9.96 3.37
C SER A 279 -3.86 11.35 4.00
N THR A 280 -4.69 11.58 5.02
CA THR A 280 -4.78 12.88 5.72
C THR A 280 -3.52 13.19 6.51
N ALA A 281 -2.90 12.19 7.14
CA ALA A 281 -1.62 12.35 7.83
C ALA A 281 -0.48 12.81 6.90
N GLY A 282 -0.53 12.40 5.61
CA GLY A 282 0.44 12.81 4.59
C GLY A 282 0.23 14.23 4.03
N THR A 283 -1.00 14.79 4.12
CA THR A 283 -1.38 16.04 3.44
C THR A 283 -1.42 17.28 4.35
N ASN A 284 -1.52 17.13 5.66
CA ASN A 284 -1.82 18.21 6.64
C ASN A 284 -0.79 19.34 6.80
N ARG A 285 0.12 19.61 5.84
CA ARG A 285 1.06 20.76 5.91
C ARG A 285 1.16 21.60 4.64
N ARG A 286 0.21 21.49 3.70
CA ARG A 286 0.19 22.39 2.51
C ARG A 286 -0.62 23.68 2.70
N SER A 287 -1.25 23.90 3.84
CA SER A 287 -2.14 25.05 4.09
C SER A 287 -1.54 26.17 4.94
N GLU A 288 -0.26 26.11 5.33
CA GLU A 288 0.39 27.14 6.17
C GLU A 288 1.70 27.65 5.56
N SER A 289 1.74 27.88 4.26
CA SER A 289 2.85 28.63 3.64
C SER A 289 2.35 29.57 2.57
#